data_92d1ea9632c18556a65f1f79b251d6fa
#
_entry.id   92d1ea9632c18556a65f1f79b251d6fa
#
_cell.length_a   1.000
_cell.length_b   1.000
_cell.length_c   1.000
_cell.angle_alpha   90.00
_cell.angle_beta   90.00
_cell.angle_gamma   90.00
#
_symmetry.space_group_name_H-M   'P 1'
#
loop_
_entity.id
_entity.type
_entity.pdbx_description
1 polymer ?
#
loop_
_entity_poly.entity_id
_entity_poly.type
_entity_poly.pdbx_seq_one_letter_code
_entity_poly.pdbx_strand_id
1 'polypeptide(L)'
;MNPVRASMTGFAAGLMTLAFAAAAAKPNVPVIVGVEEELDACGSWAEVSGLNPKGDGFLAVRGGPGSDYPMRDRLRAGDAFFVCDVSRDGKWMAIVYPRKGQTSDACDVSGAVPKAREYRGPCASGWVNAAWVRILAG
;
A
#
# COMPACT_ATOMS: atom_id res chain seq x y z
N MET A 1 4.23 81.85 -11.82
CA MET A 1 4.27 80.75 -10.80
C MET A 1 3.65 79.50 -11.40
N ASN A 2 4.48 78.56 -11.79
CA ASN A 2 3.98 77.30 -12.35
C ASN A 2 3.92 76.20 -11.22
N PRO A 3 2.79 75.51 -11.04
CA PRO A 3 2.75 74.39 -10.10
C PRO A 3 3.37 73.14 -10.75
N VAL A 4 4.34 72.59 -10.06
CA VAL A 4 4.99 71.32 -10.39
C VAL A 4 3.98 70.20 -10.21
N ARG A 5 3.66 69.47 -11.29
CA ARG A 5 2.87 68.22 -11.23
C ARG A 5 3.81 67.09 -10.83
N ALA A 6 3.59 66.56 -9.65
CA ALA A 6 4.20 65.30 -9.21
C ALA A 6 3.46 64.13 -9.85
N SER A 7 4.13 63.39 -10.75
CA SER A 7 3.65 62.09 -11.26
C SER A 7 3.96 61.02 -10.24
N MET A 8 2.93 60.48 -9.61
CA MET A 8 3.02 59.22 -8.82
C MET A 8 2.95 58.04 -9.77
N THR A 9 4.10 57.43 -10.01
CA THR A 9 4.18 56.12 -10.68
C THR A 9 3.86 55.03 -9.64
N GLY A 10 2.65 54.52 -9.71
CA GLY A 10 2.25 53.36 -8.90
C GLY A 10 2.90 52.06 -9.41
N PHE A 11 3.81 51.48 -8.63
CA PHE A 11 4.30 50.13 -8.86
C PHE A 11 3.20 49.14 -8.39
N ALA A 12 2.54 48.49 -9.35
CA ALA A 12 1.67 47.34 -9.05
C ALA A 12 2.57 46.11 -8.85
N ALA A 13 2.81 45.75 -7.59
CA ALA A 13 3.44 44.47 -7.26
C ALA A 13 2.41 43.34 -7.50
N GLY A 14 2.54 42.64 -8.64
CA GLY A 14 1.78 41.45 -8.94
C GLY A 14 2.23 40.32 -8.02
N LEU A 15 1.42 39.94 -7.05
CA LEU A 15 1.61 38.69 -6.31
C LEU A 15 1.36 37.50 -7.27
N MET A 16 2.46 36.89 -7.72
CA MET A 16 2.40 35.59 -8.42
C MET A 16 2.13 34.51 -7.39
N THR A 17 0.88 34.10 -7.23
CA THR A 17 0.52 32.93 -6.44
C THR A 17 0.93 31.69 -7.22
N LEU A 18 2.03 31.06 -6.81
CA LEU A 18 2.42 29.71 -7.25
C LEU A 18 1.43 28.72 -6.67
N ALA A 19 0.46 28.30 -7.48
CA ALA A 19 -0.40 27.19 -7.13
C ALA A 19 0.40 25.88 -7.26
N PHE A 20 0.82 25.31 -6.13
CA PHE A 20 1.35 23.95 -6.09
C PHE A 20 0.18 22.98 -6.29
N ALA A 21 0.06 22.40 -7.48
CA ALA A 21 -0.83 21.28 -7.69
C ALA A 21 -0.25 20.06 -6.97
N ALA A 22 -0.85 19.65 -5.85
CA ALA A 22 -0.52 18.38 -5.20
C ALA A 22 -0.88 17.24 -6.16
N ALA A 23 0.10 16.39 -6.50
CA ALA A 23 -0.15 15.18 -7.28
C ALA A 23 -1.10 14.27 -6.47
N ALA A 24 -2.22 13.85 -7.08
CA ALA A 24 -3.14 12.90 -6.46
C ALA A 24 -2.42 11.57 -6.21
N ALA A 25 -2.60 10.96 -5.01
CA ALA A 25 -2.11 9.63 -4.70
C ALA A 25 -2.76 8.60 -5.65
N LYS A 26 -2.01 7.55 -6.04
CA LYS A 26 -2.55 6.44 -6.82
C LYS A 26 -3.71 5.77 -6.08
N PRO A 27 -4.82 5.44 -6.77
CA PRO A 27 -5.93 4.73 -6.14
C PRO A 27 -5.49 3.33 -5.70
N ASN A 28 -6.10 2.81 -4.64
CA ASN A 28 -5.84 1.47 -4.16
C ASN A 28 -6.16 0.42 -5.22
N VAL A 29 -5.32 -0.62 -5.27
CA VAL A 29 -5.59 -1.85 -6.02
C VAL A 29 -6.09 -2.89 -5.03
N PRO A 30 -7.33 -3.38 -5.15
CA PRO A 30 -7.89 -4.36 -4.24
C PRO A 30 -7.06 -5.65 -4.21
N VAL A 31 -6.98 -6.28 -3.04
CA VAL A 31 -6.46 -7.64 -2.92
C VAL A 31 -7.57 -8.59 -3.35
N ILE A 32 -7.27 -9.43 -4.33
CA ILE A 32 -8.18 -10.46 -4.83
C ILE A 32 -7.84 -11.79 -4.16
N VAL A 33 -8.84 -12.48 -3.66
CA VAL A 33 -8.73 -13.82 -3.08
C VAL A 33 -9.42 -14.84 -3.99
N GLY A 34 -8.98 -16.09 -3.94
CA GLY A 34 -9.55 -17.16 -4.78
C GLY A 34 -9.11 -17.08 -6.23
N VAL A 35 -7.91 -16.60 -6.49
CA VAL A 35 -7.35 -16.47 -7.85
C VAL A 35 -7.13 -17.84 -8.50
N GLU A 36 -6.79 -18.85 -7.69
CA GLU A 36 -6.66 -20.24 -8.12
C GLU A 36 -7.90 -21.04 -7.70
N GLU A 37 -8.66 -21.51 -8.69
CA GLU A 37 -10.02 -22.05 -8.48
C GLU A 37 -10.11 -23.28 -7.56
N GLU A 38 -9.04 -24.06 -7.46
CA GLU A 38 -9.04 -25.33 -6.68
C GLU A 38 -8.27 -25.22 -5.35
N LEU A 39 -7.76 -24.02 -5.04
CA LEU A 39 -6.99 -23.78 -3.82
C LEU A 39 -7.78 -22.91 -2.83
N ASP A 40 -7.20 -22.77 -1.65
CA ASP A 40 -7.70 -21.84 -0.65
C ASP A 40 -7.76 -20.41 -1.18
N ALA A 41 -8.61 -19.60 -0.60
CA ALA A 41 -8.76 -18.20 -0.98
C ALA A 41 -7.42 -17.45 -1.03
N CYS A 42 -6.50 -17.78 -0.09
CA CYS A 42 -5.10 -17.37 -0.11
C CYS A 42 -4.23 -18.62 0.07
N GLY A 43 -3.47 -18.98 -0.95
CA GLY A 43 -2.80 -20.28 -1.05
C GLY A 43 -1.55 -20.46 -0.20
N SER A 44 -0.98 -19.40 0.38
CA SER A 44 0.27 -19.49 1.14
C SER A 44 0.24 -18.70 2.44
N TRP A 45 0.97 -19.22 3.43
CA TRP A 45 1.27 -18.54 4.69
C TRP A 45 2.73 -18.13 4.70
N ALA A 46 3.01 -16.91 5.08
CA ALA A 46 4.33 -16.30 4.98
C ALA A 46 4.63 -15.36 6.15
N GLU A 47 5.87 -14.91 6.22
CA GLU A 47 6.30 -13.91 7.20
C GLU A 47 7.25 -12.90 6.59
N VAL A 48 7.38 -11.75 7.26
CA VAL A 48 8.42 -10.76 6.98
C VAL A 48 9.79 -11.32 7.37
N SER A 49 10.73 -11.30 6.43
CA SER A 49 12.09 -11.81 6.62
C SER A 49 13.11 -10.99 5.84
N GLY A 50 14.36 -11.01 6.29
CA GLY A 50 15.49 -10.43 5.57
C GLY A 50 15.59 -8.91 5.64
N LEU A 51 14.84 -8.23 6.51
CA LEU A 51 14.96 -6.79 6.70
C LEU A 51 16.38 -6.41 7.12
N ASN A 52 16.91 -5.34 6.52
CA ASN A 52 18.21 -4.83 6.91
C ASN A 52 18.15 -4.24 8.33
N PRO A 53 18.98 -4.73 9.29
CA PRO A 53 19.01 -4.21 10.67
C PRO A 53 19.33 -2.70 10.74
N LYS A 54 20.01 -2.16 9.72
CA LYS A 54 20.35 -0.74 9.60
C LYS A 54 19.36 0.07 8.78
N GLY A 55 18.31 -0.59 8.23
CA GLY A 55 17.24 0.05 7.47
C GLY A 55 16.09 0.53 8.36
N ASP A 56 14.94 0.73 7.76
CA ASP A 56 13.73 1.28 8.42
C ASP A 56 13.14 0.34 9.49
N GLY A 57 13.51 -0.95 9.48
CA GLY A 57 13.05 -1.94 10.47
C GLY A 57 11.62 -2.41 10.27
N PHE A 58 11.02 -2.14 9.13
CA PHE A 58 9.66 -2.61 8.78
C PHE A 58 9.52 -2.86 7.28
N LEU A 59 8.52 -3.65 6.94
CA LEU A 59 8.03 -3.84 5.59
C LEU A 59 6.77 -2.99 5.39
N ALA A 60 6.80 -2.08 4.43
CA ALA A 60 5.64 -1.26 4.12
C ALA A 60 4.53 -2.10 3.46
N VAL A 61 3.31 -1.99 3.98
CA VAL A 61 2.10 -2.44 3.31
C VAL A 61 1.54 -1.27 2.53
N ARG A 62 1.39 -1.44 1.22
CA ARG A 62 0.96 -0.38 0.31
C ARG A 62 -0.42 -0.64 -0.27
N GLY A 63 -1.04 0.40 -0.78
CA GLY A 63 -2.35 0.33 -1.42
C GLY A 63 -2.35 -0.36 -2.78
N GLY A 64 -1.20 -0.73 -3.32
CA GLY A 64 -1.07 -1.39 -4.62
C GLY A 64 0.34 -1.91 -4.86
N PRO A 65 0.56 -2.63 -5.97
CA PRO A 65 1.83 -3.30 -6.29
C PRO A 65 2.88 -2.34 -6.83
N GLY A 66 3.40 -1.48 -5.95
CA GLY A 66 4.44 -0.52 -6.30
C GLY A 66 4.81 0.40 -5.15
N SER A 67 6.05 0.89 -5.14
CA SER A 67 6.53 1.82 -4.11
C SER A 67 5.93 3.22 -4.20
N ASP A 68 5.29 3.55 -5.31
CA ASP A 68 4.57 4.80 -5.56
C ASP A 68 3.10 4.79 -5.11
N TYR A 69 2.60 3.64 -4.64
CA TYR A 69 1.32 3.57 -3.96
C TYR A 69 1.45 4.00 -2.49
N PRO A 70 0.41 4.61 -1.91
CA PRO A 70 0.43 5.05 -0.52
C PRO A 70 0.74 3.91 0.44
N MET A 71 1.60 4.16 1.42
CA MET A 71 1.82 3.24 2.53
C MET A 71 0.61 3.30 3.47
N ARG A 72 0.08 2.13 3.82
CA ARG A 72 -1.10 1.97 4.66
C ARG A 72 -0.78 1.42 6.04
N ASP A 73 0.27 0.61 6.14
CA ASP A 73 0.67 -0.05 7.37
C ASP A 73 2.16 -0.45 7.33
N ARG A 74 2.66 -0.92 8.45
CA ARG A 74 4.04 -1.41 8.63
C ARG A 74 4.01 -2.76 9.32
N LEU A 75 4.68 -3.75 8.71
CA LEU A 75 4.91 -5.05 9.31
C LEU A 75 6.36 -5.16 9.75
N ARG A 76 6.60 -5.84 10.86
CA ARG A 76 7.93 -6.05 11.42
C ARG A 76 8.44 -7.45 11.10
N ALA A 77 9.73 -7.67 11.26
CA ALA A 77 10.33 -8.99 11.12
C ALA A 77 9.56 -10.04 11.95
N GLY A 78 9.19 -11.15 11.32
CA GLY A 78 8.43 -12.22 11.93
C GLY A 78 6.90 -12.04 11.91
N ASP A 79 6.38 -10.87 11.56
CA ASP A 79 4.94 -10.71 11.34
C ASP A 79 4.48 -11.61 10.20
N ALA A 80 3.41 -12.34 10.43
CA ALA A 80 2.92 -13.36 9.51
C ALA A 80 1.61 -12.95 8.82
N PHE A 81 1.40 -13.45 7.62
CA PHE A 81 0.28 -13.10 6.78
C PHE A 81 -0.02 -14.18 5.73
N PHE A 82 -1.21 -14.11 5.15
CA PHE A 82 -1.58 -14.89 3.97
C PHE A 82 -1.14 -14.19 2.70
N VAL A 83 -0.59 -14.93 1.75
CA VAL A 83 -0.33 -14.48 0.39
C VAL A 83 -1.47 -14.95 -0.49
N CYS A 84 -2.16 -14.01 -1.12
CA CYS A 84 -3.38 -14.26 -1.87
C CYS A 84 -3.19 -14.13 -3.38
N ASP A 85 -2.23 -13.31 -3.81
CA ASP A 85 -1.92 -13.08 -5.20
C ASP A 85 -0.50 -12.53 -5.35
N VAL A 86 0.03 -12.57 -6.56
CA VAL A 86 1.35 -12.03 -6.89
C VAL A 86 1.20 -11.14 -8.13
N SER A 87 1.86 -10.00 -8.12
CA SER A 87 1.88 -9.12 -9.29
C SER A 87 2.49 -9.81 -10.50
N ARG A 88 2.12 -9.36 -11.70
CA ARG A 88 2.56 -9.98 -12.95
C ARG A 88 4.10 -10.06 -13.07
N ASP A 89 4.83 -9.07 -12.55
CA ASP A 89 6.29 -9.05 -12.54
C ASP A 89 6.92 -9.86 -11.39
N GLY A 90 6.12 -10.45 -10.51
CA GLY A 90 6.56 -11.23 -9.35
C GLY A 90 7.16 -10.41 -8.21
N LYS A 91 7.19 -9.08 -8.30
CA LYS A 91 7.86 -8.22 -7.33
C LYS A 91 7.01 -7.84 -6.13
N TRP A 92 5.69 -7.98 -6.23
CA TRP A 92 4.73 -7.61 -5.20
C TRP A 92 3.79 -8.74 -4.89
N MET A 93 3.49 -8.91 -3.60
CA MET A 93 2.52 -9.88 -3.11
C MET A 93 1.32 -9.18 -2.50
N ALA A 94 0.12 -9.60 -2.90
CA ALA A 94 -1.12 -9.21 -2.28
C ALA A 94 -1.33 -10.06 -1.03
N ILE A 95 -1.52 -9.42 0.11
CA ILE A 95 -1.58 -10.08 1.40
C ILE A 95 -2.85 -9.74 2.18
N VAL A 96 -3.26 -10.69 3.02
CA VAL A 96 -4.27 -10.53 4.06
C VAL A 96 -3.62 -10.89 5.39
N TYR A 97 -3.77 -10.06 6.40
CA TYR A 97 -3.13 -10.27 7.69
C TYR A 97 -4.03 -9.86 8.86
N PRO A 98 -3.94 -10.56 10.00
CA PRO A 98 -4.73 -10.22 11.17
C PRO A 98 -4.34 -8.82 11.70
N ARG A 99 -5.33 -8.06 12.10
CA ARG A 99 -5.11 -6.81 12.84
C ARG A 99 -4.64 -7.13 14.25
N LYS A 100 -4.06 -6.15 14.93
CA LYS A 100 -3.65 -6.30 16.33
C LYS A 100 -4.82 -6.84 17.18
N GLY A 101 -4.57 -7.93 17.89
CA GLY A 101 -5.57 -8.61 18.72
C GLY A 101 -6.46 -9.63 18.00
N GLN A 102 -6.30 -9.78 16.68
CA GLN A 102 -6.96 -10.84 15.93
C GLN A 102 -6.05 -12.07 15.76
N THR A 103 -6.68 -13.23 15.62
CA THR A 103 -6.00 -14.45 15.17
C THR A 103 -6.11 -14.60 13.66
N SER A 104 -5.27 -15.42 13.05
CA SER A 104 -5.29 -15.67 11.60
C SER A 104 -6.63 -16.27 11.13
N ASP A 105 -7.30 -17.04 11.98
CA ASP A 105 -8.61 -17.66 11.67
C ASP A 105 -9.69 -16.59 11.38
N ALA A 106 -9.59 -15.44 12.00
CA ALA A 106 -10.52 -14.33 11.77
C ALA A 106 -10.51 -13.82 10.33
N CYS A 107 -9.43 -14.08 9.58
CA CYS A 107 -9.30 -13.60 8.20
C CYS A 107 -10.17 -14.35 7.20
N ASP A 108 -10.56 -15.59 7.52
CA ASP A 108 -11.45 -16.44 6.70
C ASP A 108 -10.97 -16.62 5.25
N VAL A 109 -9.69 -16.91 5.10
CA VAL A 109 -9.05 -17.12 3.78
C VAL A 109 -8.33 -18.46 3.66
N SER A 110 -8.48 -19.34 4.67
CA SER A 110 -7.88 -20.68 4.71
C SER A 110 -8.74 -21.75 4.05
N GLY A 111 -9.80 -21.39 3.38
CA GLY A 111 -10.69 -22.28 2.65
C GLY A 111 -10.93 -21.81 1.24
N ALA A 112 -11.39 -22.73 0.38
CA ALA A 112 -11.73 -22.42 -0.99
C ALA A 112 -12.92 -21.46 -1.09
N VAL A 113 -12.91 -20.60 -2.10
CA VAL A 113 -14.04 -19.74 -2.45
C VAL A 113 -14.55 -20.09 -3.85
N PRO A 114 -15.87 -19.94 -4.14
CA PRO A 114 -16.45 -20.37 -5.41
C PRO A 114 -15.89 -19.65 -6.64
N LYS A 115 -15.43 -18.41 -6.46
CA LYS A 115 -14.80 -17.59 -7.51
C LYS A 115 -13.95 -16.48 -6.91
N ALA A 116 -13.01 -16.00 -7.67
CA ALA A 116 -12.18 -14.86 -7.31
C ALA A 116 -13.03 -13.63 -6.95
N ARG A 117 -12.66 -12.95 -5.88
CA ARG A 117 -13.35 -11.75 -5.38
C ARG A 117 -12.40 -10.83 -4.64
N GLU A 118 -12.76 -9.57 -4.54
CA GLU A 118 -12.08 -8.63 -3.66
C GLU A 118 -12.22 -9.06 -2.20
N TYR A 119 -11.13 -9.00 -1.44
CA TYR A 119 -11.15 -9.27 -0.01
C TYR A 119 -11.85 -8.12 0.74
N ARG A 120 -12.91 -8.47 1.45
CA ARG A 120 -13.70 -7.56 2.29
C ARG A 120 -13.91 -8.07 3.71
N GLY A 121 -13.09 -9.02 4.13
CA GLY A 121 -13.17 -9.62 5.46
C GLY A 121 -12.65 -8.68 6.56
N PRO A 122 -12.66 -9.14 7.83
CA PRO A 122 -12.32 -8.32 9.00
C PRO A 122 -10.84 -8.04 9.16
N CYS A 123 -9.96 -8.78 8.48
CA CYS A 123 -8.51 -8.56 8.53
C CYS A 123 -8.08 -7.39 7.66
N ALA A 124 -6.85 -6.96 7.84
CA ALA A 124 -6.23 -5.96 6.98
C ALA A 124 -5.74 -6.61 5.67
N SER A 125 -5.58 -5.81 4.63
CA SER A 125 -5.06 -6.25 3.35
C SER A 125 -4.24 -5.16 2.66
N GLY A 126 -3.37 -5.54 1.74
CA GLY A 126 -2.56 -4.64 0.96
C GLY A 126 -1.49 -5.37 0.18
N TRP A 127 -0.47 -4.64 -0.23
CA TRP A 127 0.61 -5.13 -1.09
C TRP A 127 1.96 -4.92 -0.43
N VAL A 128 2.81 -5.94 -0.47
CA VAL A 128 4.18 -5.90 0.07
C VAL A 128 5.20 -6.30 -0.99
N ASN A 129 6.42 -5.78 -0.85
CA ASN A 129 7.52 -6.18 -1.72
C ASN A 129 7.94 -7.63 -1.42
N ALA A 130 7.89 -8.48 -2.44
CA ALA A 130 8.18 -9.92 -2.34
C ALA A 130 9.62 -10.23 -1.87
N ALA A 131 10.57 -9.31 -2.05
CA ALA A 131 11.95 -9.51 -1.63
C ALA A 131 12.11 -9.72 -0.10
N TRP A 132 11.13 -9.26 0.68
CA TRP A 132 11.15 -9.32 2.15
C TRP A 132 10.15 -10.33 2.72
N VAL A 133 9.75 -11.28 1.90
CA VAL A 133 8.75 -12.30 2.26
C VAL A 133 9.38 -13.68 2.20
N ARG A 134 9.18 -14.46 3.26
CA ARG A 134 9.53 -15.88 3.33
C ARG A 134 8.27 -16.71 3.44
N ILE A 135 8.05 -17.58 2.47
CA ILE A 135 6.93 -18.53 2.49
C ILE A 135 7.21 -19.60 3.55
N LEU A 136 6.24 -19.86 4.42
CA LEU A 136 6.30 -20.86 5.48
C LEU A 136 5.52 -22.13 5.13
N ALA A 137 4.40 -21.98 4.43
CA ALA A 137 3.55 -23.06 3.95
C ALA A 137 2.76 -22.62 2.71
N GLY A 138 2.48 -23.56 1.82
CA GLY A 138 1.73 -23.31 0.59
C GLY A 138 2.01 -24.34 -0.47
#